data_6f466dad2af32d990f9c0e1bb1a11b2c
#
_entry.id   6f466dad2af32d990f9c0e1bb1a11b2c
#
_cell.length_a   1.000
_cell.length_b   1.000
_cell.length_c   1.000
_cell.angle_alpha   90.00
_cell.angle_beta   90.00
_cell.angle_gamma   90.00
#
_symmetry.space_group_name_H-M   'P 1'
#
loop_
_entity.id
_entity.type
_entity.pdbx_description
1 polymer ?
#
loop_
_entity_poly.entity_id
_entity_poly.type
_entity_poly.pdbx_seq_one_letter_code
_entity_poly.pdbx_strand_id
1 'polypeptide(L)'
;SLFAGCSLIMQLLLAQAIPLPLILTGLTLILGVTAELSPLHARLLPASLIAAIFTLSLVGNMPVWEPLLIYALGTLWYGLFNWFWFWMWREQPLRESLSLLYRELADYCEAKYSLLTQHADPEKALPPLLVRQQKAVDLITQCYQQMHMLSAHRNNDYKRLLRAFQEALDLQEHISVSLHQPEEVQKLVERSHAEQVIRWNARTVAERLRVLADDILYHRLPTRFSMDKQIGTLEKIANQHPDNPVGQFCYWHFSRIARVLRTQRPLYARDLMADKQRRLPLIPALKNYLS
;
A
#
# COMPACT_ATOMS: atom_id res chain seq x y z
N SER A 1 -23.38 -17.83 9.85
CA SER A 1 -22.93 -16.49 10.20
C SER A 1 -22.95 -16.32 11.73
N LEU A 2 -21.98 -15.64 12.28
CA LEU A 2 -21.82 -15.42 13.72
C LEU A 2 -23.06 -14.73 14.34
N PHE A 3 -23.64 -13.77 13.60
CA PHE A 3 -24.86 -13.05 14.01
C PHE A 3 -26.09 -13.96 14.17
N ALA A 4 -26.34 -14.84 13.18
CA ALA A 4 -27.44 -15.78 13.24
C ALA A 4 -27.25 -16.80 14.36
N GLY A 5 -26.01 -17.25 14.61
CA GLY A 5 -25.67 -18.12 15.72
C GLY A 5 -25.93 -17.47 17.08
N CYS A 6 -25.48 -16.23 17.27
CA CYS A 6 -25.72 -15.47 18.50
C CYS A 6 -27.24 -15.24 18.75
N SER A 7 -27.98 -14.90 17.70
CA SER A 7 -29.43 -14.72 17.77
C SER A 7 -30.16 -16.01 18.17
N LEU A 8 -29.78 -17.13 17.54
CA LEU A 8 -30.39 -18.45 17.86
C LEU A 8 -30.08 -18.89 19.28
N ILE A 9 -28.82 -18.78 19.72
CA ILE A 9 -28.42 -19.11 21.10
C ILE A 9 -29.23 -18.26 22.10
N MET A 10 -29.33 -16.95 21.81
CA MET A 10 -30.06 -16.02 22.64
C MET A 10 -31.53 -16.41 22.78
N GLN A 11 -32.22 -16.75 21.71
CA GLN A 11 -33.60 -17.14 21.69
C GLN A 11 -33.84 -18.48 22.42
N LEU A 12 -32.97 -19.47 22.19
CA LEU A 12 -33.06 -20.78 22.85
C LEU A 12 -32.86 -20.68 24.37
N LEU A 13 -31.90 -19.87 24.84
CA LEU A 13 -31.62 -19.69 26.25
C LEU A 13 -32.74 -18.91 26.98
N LEU A 14 -33.32 -17.91 26.31
CA LEU A 14 -34.46 -17.16 26.80
C LEU A 14 -35.70 -18.06 26.91
N ALA A 15 -35.93 -18.99 25.97
CA ALA A 15 -37.02 -19.95 26.03
C ALA A 15 -36.91 -20.89 27.25
N GLN A 16 -35.70 -21.08 27.81
CA GLN A 16 -35.48 -21.88 29.04
C GLN A 16 -35.56 -21.06 30.32
N ALA A 17 -36.10 -19.82 30.28
CA ALA A 17 -36.26 -18.92 31.44
C ALA A 17 -34.95 -18.60 32.20
N ILE A 18 -33.80 -18.67 31.51
CA ILE A 18 -32.50 -18.31 32.08
C ILE A 18 -32.43 -16.78 32.24
N PRO A 19 -31.90 -16.24 33.37
CA PRO A 19 -31.81 -14.81 33.59
C PRO A 19 -30.96 -14.12 32.54
N LEU A 20 -31.47 -13.06 31.94
CA LEU A 20 -30.84 -12.28 30.85
C LEU A 20 -29.39 -11.88 31.13
N PRO A 21 -28.99 -11.41 32.34
CA PRO A 21 -27.62 -11.06 32.62
C PRO A 21 -26.65 -12.23 32.45
N LEU A 22 -27.06 -13.46 32.83
CA LEU A 22 -26.21 -14.64 32.66
C LEU A 22 -26.01 -15.02 31.20
N ILE A 23 -27.07 -14.88 30.39
CA ILE A 23 -26.99 -15.14 28.93
C ILE A 23 -26.02 -14.15 28.27
N LEU A 24 -26.16 -12.86 28.56
CA LEU A 24 -25.29 -11.82 28.01
C LEU A 24 -23.82 -11.97 28.44
N THR A 25 -23.60 -12.29 29.73
CA THR A 25 -22.26 -12.52 30.26
C THR A 25 -21.59 -13.72 29.59
N GLY A 26 -22.31 -14.84 29.48
CA GLY A 26 -21.84 -16.05 28.80
C GLY A 26 -21.53 -15.81 27.33
N LEU A 27 -22.42 -15.12 26.62
CA LEU A 27 -22.21 -14.76 25.20
C LEU A 27 -21.01 -13.85 25.03
N THR A 28 -20.84 -12.82 25.86
CA THR A 28 -19.70 -11.91 25.82
C THR A 28 -18.39 -12.64 26.08
N LEU A 29 -18.38 -13.58 27.01
CA LEU A 29 -17.20 -14.40 27.33
C LEU A 29 -16.80 -15.29 26.14
N ILE A 30 -17.78 -16.00 25.56
CA ILE A 30 -17.53 -16.85 24.37
C ILE A 30 -17.02 -16.01 23.20
N LEU A 31 -17.64 -14.87 22.92
CA LEU A 31 -17.23 -13.98 21.86
C LEU A 31 -15.84 -13.35 22.15
N GLY A 32 -15.54 -13.03 23.41
CA GLY A 32 -14.22 -12.54 23.84
C GLY A 32 -13.12 -13.55 23.60
N VAL A 33 -13.33 -14.82 24.00
CA VAL A 33 -12.37 -15.91 23.76
C VAL A 33 -12.16 -16.13 22.24
N THR A 34 -13.23 -16.11 21.45
CA THR A 34 -13.11 -16.26 19.98
C THR A 34 -12.41 -15.08 19.32
N ALA A 35 -12.49 -13.89 19.90
CA ALA A 35 -11.79 -12.70 19.41
C ALA A 35 -10.27 -12.81 19.54
N GLU A 36 -9.76 -13.53 20.55
CA GLU A 36 -8.32 -13.78 20.71
C GLU A 36 -7.76 -14.74 19.66
N LEU A 37 -8.59 -15.61 19.10
CA LEU A 37 -8.17 -16.58 18.09
C LEU A 37 -7.87 -15.95 16.71
N SER A 38 -8.48 -14.79 16.41
CA SER A 38 -8.30 -14.15 15.12
C SER A 38 -8.64 -12.64 15.15
N PRO A 39 -7.82 -11.79 14.55
CA PRO A 39 -8.08 -10.34 14.46
C PRO A 39 -9.39 -10.01 13.72
N LEU A 40 -9.85 -10.92 12.86
CA LEU A 40 -11.13 -10.78 12.17
C LEU A 40 -12.30 -10.91 13.16
N HIS A 41 -12.25 -11.88 14.05
CA HIS A 41 -13.29 -12.10 15.08
C HIS A 41 -13.32 -10.94 16.08
N ALA A 42 -12.16 -10.40 16.45
CA ALA A 42 -12.06 -9.22 17.33
C ALA A 42 -12.83 -8.02 16.76
N ARG A 43 -12.73 -7.78 15.45
CA ARG A 43 -13.45 -6.68 14.78
C ARG A 43 -14.96 -6.89 14.70
N LEU A 44 -15.42 -8.14 14.68
CA LEU A 44 -16.83 -8.48 14.59
C LEU A 44 -17.54 -8.54 15.99
N LEU A 45 -16.77 -8.56 17.07
CA LEU A 45 -17.30 -8.68 18.43
C LEU A 45 -18.33 -7.58 18.78
N PRO A 46 -18.07 -6.26 18.58
CA PRO A 46 -19.04 -5.23 18.93
C PRO A 46 -20.35 -5.38 18.13
N ALA A 47 -20.23 -5.67 16.84
CA ALA A 47 -21.40 -5.84 15.98
C ALA A 47 -22.23 -7.07 16.36
N SER A 48 -21.58 -8.16 16.81
CA SER A 48 -22.27 -9.37 17.29
C SER A 48 -23.05 -9.14 18.60
N LEU A 49 -22.49 -8.35 19.52
CA LEU A 49 -23.17 -7.96 20.76
C LEU A 49 -24.35 -7.03 20.46
N ILE A 50 -24.21 -6.07 19.59
CA ILE A 50 -25.31 -5.19 19.16
C ILE A 50 -26.43 -6.03 18.54
N ALA A 51 -26.11 -6.98 17.65
CA ALA A 51 -27.13 -7.89 17.08
C ALA A 51 -27.82 -8.72 18.11
N ALA A 52 -27.13 -9.22 19.15
CA ALA A 52 -27.72 -9.96 20.26
C ALA A 52 -28.69 -9.07 21.06
N ILE A 53 -28.34 -7.82 21.35
CA ILE A 53 -29.19 -6.88 22.06
C ILE A 53 -30.46 -6.54 21.24
N PHE A 54 -30.31 -6.31 19.94
CA PHE A 54 -31.45 -6.07 19.04
C PHE A 54 -32.39 -7.28 18.98
N THR A 55 -31.86 -8.50 19.03
CA THR A 55 -32.70 -9.71 19.08
C THR A 55 -33.61 -9.71 20.31
N LEU A 56 -33.13 -9.17 21.44
CA LEU A 56 -33.96 -9.07 22.67
C LEU A 56 -35.20 -8.22 22.49
N SER A 57 -35.13 -7.13 21.73
CA SER A 57 -36.26 -6.26 21.48
C SER A 57 -37.34 -6.91 20.60
N LEU A 58 -36.99 -7.97 19.89
CA LEU A 58 -37.88 -8.71 18.99
C LEU A 58 -38.45 -9.95 19.63
N VAL A 59 -37.89 -10.43 20.75
CA VAL A 59 -38.37 -11.60 21.48
C VAL A 59 -39.77 -11.32 22.08
N GLY A 60 -40.71 -12.19 21.83
CA GLY A 60 -42.09 -12.08 22.30
C GLY A 60 -43.08 -11.47 21.29
N ASN A 61 -42.61 -10.76 20.29
CA ASN A 61 -43.47 -10.15 19.28
C ASN A 61 -43.49 -10.91 17.95
N MET A 62 -42.49 -11.79 17.71
CA MET A 62 -42.34 -12.53 16.45
C MET A 62 -41.96 -13.99 16.69
N PRO A 63 -42.38 -14.94 15.83
CA PRO A 63 -41.97 -16.33 15.91
C PRO A 63 -40.44 -16.45 15.73
N VAL A 64 -39.82 -17.43 16.39
CA VAL A 64 -38.35 -17.62 16.50
C VAL A 64 -37.61 -17.65 15.16
N TRP A 65 -38.27 -18.10 14.10
CA TRP A 65 -37.68 -18.23 12.76
C TRP A 65 -37.57 -16.88 11.99
N GLU A 66 -38.43 -15.89 12.28
CA GLU A 66 -38.42 -14.61 11.57
C GLU A 66 -37.14 -13.79 11.81
N PRO A 67 -36.68 -13.53 13.04
CA PRO A 67 -35.40 -12.87 13.28
C PRO A 67 -34.23 -13.62 12.67
N LEU A 68 -34.26 -14.96 12.71
CA LEU A 68 -33.24 -15.80 12.09
C LEU A 68 -33.18 -15.61 10.58
N LEU A 69 -34.31 -15.55 9.89
CA LEU A 69 -34.42 -15.29 8.46
C LEU A 69 -33.90 -13.88 8.10
N ILE A 70 -34.27 -12.86 8.88
CA ILE A 70 -33.82 -11.48 8.66
C ILE A 70 -32.30 -11.41 8.77
N TYR A 71 -31.68 -12.01 9.79
CA TYR A 71 -30.23 -12.05 9.93
C TYR A 71 -29.56 -12.87 8.85
N ALA A 72 -30.14 -13.98 8.39
CA ALA A 72 -29.62 -14.80 7.32
C ALA A 72 -29.66 -14.05 5.97
N LEU A 73 -30.79 -13.38 5.66
CA LEU A 73 -30.93 -12.55 4.48
C LEU A 73 -29.97 -11.34 4.49
N GLY A 74 -29.86 -10.66 5.64
CA GLY A 74 -28.92 -9.55 5.80
C GLY A 74 -27.46 -9.97 5.60
N THR A 75 -27.08 -11.14 6.14
CA THR A 75 -25.73 -11.68 5.95
C THR A 75 -25.48 -12.13 4.51
N LEU A 76 -26.48 -12.75 3.89
CA LEU A 76 -26.40 -13.14 2.48
C LEU A 76 -26.23 -11.89 1.59
N TRP A 77 -27.06 -10.88 1.81
CA TRP A 77 -27.00 -9.60 1.10
C TRP A 77 -25.63 -8.92 1.27
N TYR A 78 -25.16 -8.80 2.50
CA TYR A 78 -23.84 -8.24 2.80
C TYR A 78 -22.72 -9.05 2.17
N GLY A 79 -22.80 -10.38 2.20
CA GLY A 79 -21.85 -11.28 1.56
C GLY A 79 -21.79 -11.08 0.04
N LEU A 80 -22.97 -11.00 -0.61
CA LEU A 80 -23.09 -10.74 -2.04
C LEU A 80 -22.57 -9.36 -2.41
N PHE A 81 -22.92 -8.33 -1.64
CA PHE A 81 -22.42 -6.98 -1.85
C PHE A 81 -20.91 -6.89 -1.69
N ASN A 82 -20.36 -7.51 -0.65
CA ASN A 82 -18.93 -7.52 -0.39
C ASN A 82 -18.15 -8.30 -1.47
N TRP A 83 -18.73 -9.43 -1.93
CA TRP A 83 -18.19 -10.20 -3.05
C TRP A 83 -18.19 -9.38 -4.35
N PHE A 84 -19.30 -8.69 -4.67
CA PHE A 84 -19.42 -7.81 -5.83
C PHE A 84 -18.43 -6.63 -5.75
N TRP A 85 -18.35 -5.98 -4.56
CA TRP A 85 -17.41 -4.89 -4.31
C TRP A 85 -15.96 -5.34 -4.49
N PHE A 86 -15.59 -6.47 -3.90
CA PHE A 86 -14.26 -7.05 -4.05
C PHE A 86 -13.97 -7.41 -5.51
N TRP A 87 -14.94 -7.91 -6.25
CA TRP A 87 -14.77 -8.24 -7.67
C TRP A 87 -14.54 -6.98 -8.51
N MET A 88 -15.25 -5.88 -8.22
CA MET A 88 -15.15 -4.62 -8.95
C MET A 88 -13.87 -3.83 -8.64
N TRP A 89 -13.41 -3.81 -7.37
CA TRP A 89 -12.22 -3.08 -6.93
C TRP A 89 -11.10 -3.98 -6.40
N ARG A 90 -10.93 -5.11 -7.02
CA ARG A 90 -9.99 -6.13 -6.57
C ARG A 90 -8.54 -5.67 -6.49
N GLU A 91 -8.11 -4.76 -7.36
CA GLU A 91 -6.73 -4.27 -7.45
C GLU A 91 -6.50 -3.01 -6.61
N GLN A 92 -7.56 -2.39 -6.12
CA GLN A 92 -7.48 -1.14 -5.37
C GLN A 92 -6.61 -1.23 -4.11
N PRO A 93 -6.72 -2.27 -3.26
CA PRO A 93 -5.86 -2.40 -2.09
C PRO A 93 -4.36 -2.45 -2.44
N LEU A 94 -4.00 -3.16 -3.52
CA LEU A 94 -2.61 -3.22 -3.98
C LEU A 94 -2.11 -1.87 -4.49
N ARG A 95 -2.95 -1.11 -5.19
CA ARG A 95 -2.60 0.24 -5.66
C ARG A 95 -2.36 1.20 -4.51
N GLU A 96 -3.22 1.14 -3.50
CA GLU A 96 -3.08 1.96 -2.29
C GLU A 96 -1.79 1.61 -1.53
N SER A 97 -1.50 0.34 -1.31
CA SER A 97 -0.28 -0.11 -0.65
C SER A 97 0.97 0.28 -1.45
N LEU A 98 0.91 0.13 -2.78
CA LEU A 98 2.02 0.50 -3.67
C LEU A 98 2.23 2.02 -3.72
N SER A 99 1.14 2.81 -3.75
CA SER A 99 1.22 4.27 -3.65
C SER A 99 1.85 4.71 -2.32
N LEU A 100 1.45 4.09 -1.21
CA LEU A 100 2.06 4.35 0.10
C LEU A 100 3.54 3.97 0.12
N LEU A 101 3.94 2.86 -0.49
CA LEU A 101 5.34 2.46 -0.62
C LEU A 101 6.16 3.52 -1.36
N TYR A 102 5.69 4.01 -2.50
CA TYR A 102 6.39 5.06 -3.25
C TYR A 102 6.52 6.37 -2.48
N ARG A 103 5.50 6.74 -1.70
CA ARG A 103 5.56 7.92 -0.82
C ARG A 103 6.56 7.73 0.30
N GLU A 104 6.58 6.55 0.95
CA GLU A 104 7.55 6.27 2.02
C GLU A 104 8.99 6.21 1.49
N LEU A 105 9.21 5.66 0.28
CA LEU A 105 10.51 5.70 -0.39
C LEU A 105 10.95 7.14 -0.70
N ALA A 106 10.02 8.02 -1.07
CA ALA A 106 10.30 9.44 -1.29
C ALA A 106 10.76 10.12 -0.01
N ASP A 107 10.01 9.90 1.07
CA ASP A 107 10.32 10.49 2.38
C ASP A 107 11.61 9.92 2.98
N TYR A 108 11.87 8.63 2.78
CA TYR A 108 13.12 7.99 3.17
C TYR A 108 14.31 8.54 2.40
N CYS A 109 14.18 8.70 1.08
CA CYS A 109 15.20 9.30 0.23
C CYS A 109 15.55 10.72 0.69
N GLU A 110 14.54 11.57 0.88
CA GLU A 110 14.72 12.95 1.31
C GLU A 110 15.37 13.04 2.71
N ALA A 111 14.90 12.25 3.66
CA ALA A 111 15.46 12.18 5.02
C ALA A 111 16.92 11.70 5.01
N LYS A 112 17.25 10.69 4.22
CA LYS A 112 18.61 10.16 4.13
C LYS A 112 19.60 11.19 3.60
N TYR A 113 19.25 11.88 2.52
CA TYR A 113 20.14 12.88 1.94
C TYR A 113 20.17 14.19 2.74
N SER A 114 19.10 14.52 3.47
CA SER A 114 19.13 15.66 4.40
C SER A 114 20.12 15.43 5.55
N LEU A 115 20.22 14.20 6.04
CA LEU A 115 21.21 13.83 7.07
C LEU A 115 22.65 14.09 6.59
N LEU A 116 22.93 13.87 5.31
CA LEU A 116 24.25 14.07 4.73
C LEU A 116 24.60 15.54 4.45
N THR A 117 23.57 16.39 4.35
CA THR A 117 23.71 17.79 3.89
C THR A 117 23.38 18.85 4.93
N GLN A 118 22.87 18.48 6.11
CA GLN A 118 22.34 19.45 7.09
C GLN A 118 23.11 19.53 8.41
N HIS A 119 24.34 19.08 8.52
CA HIS A 119 25.08 19.09 9.79
C HIS A 119 24.25 18.57 11.00
N ALA A 120 23.26 17.72 10.69
CA ALA A 120 22.41 17.15 11.71
C ALA A 120 23.24 16.17 12.55
N ASP A 121 23.00 16.20 13.85
CA ASP A 121 23.60 15.25 14.78
C ASP A 121 23.20 13.81 14.33
N PRO A 122 24.16 12.96 13.89
CA PRO A 122 23.84 11.65 13.35
C PRO A 122 23.12 10.75 14.35
N GLU A 123 23.43 10.88 15.64
CA GLU A 123 22.82 10.09 16.70
C GLU A 123 21.32 10.38 16.84
N LYS A 124 20.91 11.63 16.63
CA LYS A 124 19.48 12.02 16.71
C LYS A 124 18.72 11.77 15.42
N ALA A 125 19.39 11.84 14.27
CA ALA A 125 18.75 11.72 12.97
C ALA A 125 18.67 10.26 12.47
N LEU A 126 19.51 9.37 12.96
CA LEU A 126 19.53 7.97 12.57
C LEU A 126 18.28 7.18 12.99
N PRO A 127 17.76 7.29 14.23
CA PRO A 127 16.59 6.53 14.67
C PRO A 127 15.34 6.77 13.80
N PRO A 128 14.92 8.02 13.48
CA PRO A 128 13.77 8.24 12.61
C PRO A 128 14.00 7.76 11.18
N LEU A 129 15.23 7.72 10.69
CA LEU A 129 15.56 7.18 9.39
C LEU A 129 15.37 5.66 9.35
N LEU A 130 15.81 4.96 10.39
CA LEU A 130 15.62 3.50 10.53
C LEU A 130 14.13 3.13 10.63
N VAL A 131 13.32 3.91 11.33
CA VAL A 131 11.87 3.73 11.41
C VAL A 131 11.23 3.84 10.01
N ARG A 132 11.63 4.82 9.20
CA ARG A 132 11.15 4.95 7.81
C ARG A 132 11.58 3.79 6.94
N GLN A 133 12.82 3.35 7.08
CA GLN A 133 13.32 2.17 6.35
C GLN A 133 12.50 0.92 6.71
N GLN A 134 12.24 0.69 8.00
CA GLN A 134 11.44 -0.44 8.46
C GLN A 134 10.02 -0.37 7.89
N LYS A 135 9.40 0.81 7.91
CA LYS A 135 8.06 1.01 7.34
C LYS A 135 8.01 0.74 5.83
N ALA A 136 9.05 1.10 5.09
CA ALA A 136 9.15 0.75 3.66
C ALA A 136 9.22 -0.77 3.47
N VAL A 137 9.98 -1.50 4.29
CA VAL A 137 10.08 -2.96 4.26
C VAL A 137 8.73 -3.62 4.60
N ASP A 138 8.01 -3.10 5.59
CA ASP A 138 6.68 -3.60 5.97
C ASP A 138 5.68 -3.41 4.82
N LEU A 139 5.71 -2.26 4.14
CA LEU A 139 4.88 -1.99 2.96
C LEU A 139 5.25 -2.91 1.77
N ILE A 140 6.53 -3.21 1.57
CA ILE A 140 6.97 -4.18 0.56
C ILE A 140 6.36 -5.56 0.85
N THR A 141 6.43 -6.00 2.11
CA THR A 141 5.86 -7.28 2.54
C THR A 141 4.34 -7.31 2.32
N GLN A 142 3.65 -6.22 2.65
CA GLN A 142 2.22 -6.09 2.41
C GLN A 142 1.86 -6.14 0.91
N CYS A 143 2.59 -5.40 0.07
CA CYS A 143 2.41 -5.45 -1.39
C CYS A 143 2.64 -6.86 -1.93
N TYR A 144 3.67 -7.55 -1.47
CA TYR A 144 3.98 -8.92 -1.88
C TYR A 144 2.83 -9.89 -1.55
N GLN A 145 2.28 -9.82 -0.34
CA GLN A 145 1.14 -10.63 0.08
C GLN A 145 -0.10 -10.37 -0.77
N GLN A 146 -0.41 -9.10 -1.04
CA GLN A 146 -1.54 -8.71 -1.89
C GLN A 146 -1.35 -9.18 -3.34
N MET A 147 -0.14 -9.10 -3.87
CA MET A 147 0.19 -9.59 -5.21
C MET A 147 0.03 -11.11 -5.31
N HIS A 148 0.44 -11.84 -4.28
CA HIS A 148 0.26 -13.29 -4.23
C HIS A 148 -1.23 -13.67 -4.30
N MET A 149 -2.09 -12.95 -3.59
CA MET A 149 -3.55 -13.16 -3.65
C MET A 149 -4.15 -12.86 -5.03
N LEU A 150 -3.57 -11.90 -5.76
CA LEU A 150 -4.02 -11.51 -7.10
C LEU A 150 -3.41 -12.37 -8.23
N SER A 151 -2.42 -13.19 -7.95
CA SER A 151 -1.64 -13.94 -8.95
C SER A 151 -2.47 -14.88 -9.83
N ALA A 152 -3.62 -15.36 -9.33
CA ALA A 152 -4.56 -16.20 -10.09
C ALA A 152 -5.23 -15.47 -11.27
N HIS A 153 -5.23 -14.12 -11.27
CA HIS A 153 -5.92 -13.29 -12.26
C HIS A 153 -4.92 -12.34 -12.93
N ARG A 154 -4.09 -12.88 -13.82
CA ARG A 154 -3.05 -12.14 -14.57
C ARG A 154 -3.65 -11.30 -15.70
N ASN A 155 -4.38 -10.23 -15.34
CA ASN A 155 -4.80 -9.23 -16.30
C ASN A 155 -3.66 -8.21 -16.61
N ASN A 156 -3.90 -7.29 -17.53
CA ASN A 156 -2.89 -6.29 -17.88
C ASN A 156 -2.62 -5.30 -16.74
N ASP A 157 -3.62 -4.98 -15.93
CA ASP A 157 -3.46 -4.11 -14.77
C ASP A 157 -2.60 -4.76 -13.68
N TYR A 158 -2.78 -6.06 -13.44
CA TYR A 158 -1.87 -6.82 -12.56
C TYR A 158 -0.42 -6.77 -13.04
N LYS A 159 -0.18 -6.94 -14.35
CA LYS A 159 1.19 -6.87 -14.91
C LYS A 159 1.82 -5.49 -14.72
N ARG A 160 1.02 -4.43 -14.82
CA ARG A 160 1.48 -3.05 -14.57
C ARG A 160 1.88 -2.85 -13.12
N LEU A 161 1.03 -3.28 -12.19
CA LEU A 161 1.30 -3.19 -10.75
C LEU A 161 2.50 -4.06 -10.35
N LEU A 162 2.66 -5.25 -10.96
CA LEU A 162 3.84 -6.11 -10.75
C LEU A 162 5.12 -5.40 -11.15
N ARG A 163 5.13 -4.73 -12.32
CA ARG A 163 6.30 -3.95 -12.77
C ARG A 163 6.58 -2.79 -11.84
N ALA A 164 5.55 -2.01 -11.46
CA ALA A 164 5.72 -0.92 -10.53
C ALA A 164 6.28 -1.40 -9.19
N PHE A 165 5.89 -2.58 -8.73
CA PHE A 165 6.43 -3.19 -7.53
C PHE A 165 7.90 -3.59 -7.70
N GLN A 166 8.27 -4.22 -8.83
CA GLN A 166 9.67 -4.56 -9.13
C GLN A 166 10.56 -3.31 -9.17
N GLU A 167 10.08 -2.25 -9.81
CA GLU A 167 10.78 -0.96 -9.85
C GLU A 167 10.91 -0.32 -8.46
N ALA A 168 9.88 -0.47 -7.60
CA ALA A 168 9.96 -0.01 -6.21
C ALA A 168 11.02 -0.78 -5.40
N LEU A 169 11.19 -2.10 -5.64
CA LEU A 169 12.25 -2.90 -5.05
C LEU A 169 13.63 -2.43 -5.51
N ASP A 170 13.82 -2.22 -6.81
CA ASP A 170 15.07 -1.72 -7.37
C ASP A 170 15.41 -0.33 -6.79
N LEU A 171 14.41 0.55 -6.67
CA LEU A 171 14.58 1.85 -6.05
C LEU A 171 14.94 1.74 -4.57
N GLN A 172 14.26 0.88 -3.82
CA GLN A 172 14.54 0.66 -2.41
C GLN A 172 15.96 0.14 -2.22
N GLU A 173 16.42 -0.82 -3.03
CA GLU A 173 17.79 -1.31 -3.01
C GLU A 173 18.78 -0.16 -3.23
N HIS A 174 18.57 0.63 -4.28
CA HIS A 174 19.46 1.75 -4.57
C HIS A 174 19.43 2.83 -3.51
N ILE A 175 18.26 3.22 -2.99
CA ILE A 175 18.15 4.24 -1.96
C ILE A 175 18.70 3.73 -0.61
N SER A 176 18.57 2.43 -0.30
CA SER A 176 19.01 1.85 0.98
C SER A 176 20.50 1.58 1.06
N VAL A 177 21.27 1.63 -0.05
CA VAL A 177 22.72 1.45 -0.01
C VAL A 177 23.32 2.25 1.13
N SER A 178 23.87 1.55 2.12
CA SER A 178 24.36 2.16 3.35
C SER A 178 25.59 3.02 3.07
N LEU A 179 25.55 4.24 3.58
CA LEU A 179 26.73 5.06 3.69
C LEU A 179 27.47 4.59 4.94
N HIS A 180 28.55 3.87 4.75
CA HIS A 180 29.48 3.57 5.83
C HIS A 180 30.06 4.90 6.31
N GLN A 181 30.00 5.14 7.61
CA GLN A 181 30.56 6.33 8.27
C GLN A 181 29.93 7.66 7.76
N PRO A 182 28.67 7.99 8.15
CA PRO A 182 27.99 9.19 7.71
C PRO A 182 28.75 10.48 8.01
N GLU A 183 29.56 10.52 9.08
CA GLU A 183 30.39 11.66 9.45
C GLU A 183 31.53 11.94 8.45
N GLU A 184 32.18 10.90 7.94
CA GLU A 184 33.22 11.07 6.91
C GLU A 184 32.63 11.53 5.59
N VAL A 185 31.47 10.96 5.23
CA VAL A 185 30.75 11.38 4.04
C VAL A 185 30.33 12.84 4.14
N GLN A 186 29.83 13.27 5.31
CA GLN A 186 29.43 14.65 5.55
C GLN A 186 30.62 15.60 5.36
N LYS A 187 31.78 15.31 5.96
CA LYS A 187 33.01 16.12 5.77
C LYS A 187 33.45 16.20 4.30
N LEU A 188 33.29 15.11 3.56
CA LEU A 188 33.65 15.08 2.13
C LEU A 188 32.64 15.86 1.27
N VAL A 189 31.34 15.84 1.62
CA VAL A 189 30.30 16.64 0.99
C VAL A 189 30.57 18.13 1.19
N GLU A 190 30.89 18.54 2.43
CA GLU A 190 31.27 19.93 2.75
C GLU A 190 32.47 20.41 1.92
N ARG A 191 33.53 19.62 1.84
CA ARG A 191 34.75 19.96 1.07
C ARG A 191 34.49 20.11 -0.43
N SER A 192 33.51 19.38 -0.98
CA SER A 192 33.20 19.45 -2.40
C SER A 192 32.18 20.52 -2.79
N HIS A 193 31.62 21.25 -1.82
CA HIS A 193 30.50 22.18 -2.01
C HIS A 193 29.30 21.55 -2.75
N ALA A 194 29.17 20.23 -2.67
CA ALA A 194 28.15 19.47 -3.38
C ALA A 194 26.78 19.42 -2.67
N GLU A 195 26.69 19.95 -1.45
CA GLU A 195 25.48 19.86 -0.61
C GLU A 195 24.20 20.29 -1.31
N GLN A 196 24.21 21.47 -1.94
CA GLN A 196 23.02 21.99 -2.62
C GLN A 196 22.58 21.12 -3.77
N VAL A 197 23.55 20.61 -4.53
CA VAL A 197 23.30 19.77 -5.71
C VAL A 197 22.77 18.40 -5.28
N ILE A 198 23.34 17.80 -4.22
CA ILE A 198 22.87 16.54 -3.66
C ILE A 198 21.44 16.70 -3.12
N ARG A 199 21.19 17.75 -2.34
CA ARG A 199 19.86 18.06 -1.80
C ARG A 199 18.82 18.28 -2.90
N TRP A 200 19.19 19.02 -3.94
CA TRP A 200 18.32 19.27 -5.09
C TRP A 200 17.99 17.99 -5.83
N ASN A 201 18.97 17.11 -6.08
CA ASN A 201 18.73 15.80 -6.69
C ASN A 201 17.83 14.92 -5.83
N ALA A 202 18.09 14.82 -4.53
CA ALA A 202 17.28 14.04 -3.62
C ALA A 202 15.81 14.51 -3.60
N ARG A 203 15.61 15.83 -3.53
CA ARG A 203 14.27 16.42 -3.58
C ARG A 203 13.58 16.14 -4.92
N THR A 204 14.29 16.27 -6.04
CA THR A 204 13.73 15.97 -7.37
C THR A 204 13.32 14.51 -7.50
N VAL A 205 14.11 13.57 -6.95
CA VAL A 205 13.76 12.16 -6.87
C VAL A 205 12.52 11.94 -6.00
N ALA A 206 12.50 12.54 -4.80
CA ALA A 206 11.38 12.41 -3.88
C ALA A 206 10.07 12.96 -4.47
N GLU A 207 10.11 14.15 -5.07
CA GLU A 207 8.96 14.74 -5.77
C GLU A 207 8.46 13.81 -6.89
N ARG A 208 9.39 13.21 -7.66
CA ARG A 208 9.03 12.26 -8.71
C ARG A 208 8.37 11.00 -8.16
N LEU A 209 8.87 10.45 -7.06
CA LEU A 209 8.28 9.28 -6.41
C LEU A 209 6.87 9.56 -5.90
N ARG A 210 6.62 10.76 -5.35
CA ARG A 210 5.28 11.19 -4.94
C ARG A 210 4.32 11.31 -6.13
N VAL A 211 4.77 11.87 -7.26
CA VAL A 211 3.97 11.92 -8.50
C VAL A 211 3.65 10.53 -9.02
N LEU A 212 4.61 9.61 -8.98
CA LEU A 212 4.38 8.21 -9.39
C LEU A 212 3.40 7.50 -8.45
N ALA A 213 3.46 7.77 -7.14
CA ALA A 213 2.49 7.27 -6.18
C ALA A 213 1.06 7.68 -6.57
N ASP A 214 0.88 8.94 -6.95
CA ASP A 214 -0.42 9.45 -7.40
C ASP A 214 -0.83 8.87 -8.77
N ASP A 215 0.11 8.73 -9.71
CA ASP A 215 -0.14 8.12 -11.02
C ASP A 215 -0.60 6.65 -10.89
N ILE A 216 -0.02 5.90 -9.94
CA ILE A 216 -0.41 4.51 -9.64
C ILE A 216 -1.80 4.48 -9.02
N LEU A 217 -2.07 5.34 -8.03
CA LEU A 217 -3.33 5.39 -7.30
C LEU A 217 -4.51 5.75 -8.23
N TYR A 218 -4.32 6.76 -9.09
CA TYR A 218 -5.36 7.28 -9.98
C TYR A 218 -5.35 6.71 -11.40
N HIS A 219 -4.64 5.62 -11.66
CA HIS A 219 -4.56 5.01 -13.00
C HIS A 219 -4.04 5.93 -14.10
N ARG A 220 -3.21 6.88 -13.76
CA ARG A 220 -2.65 7.82 -14.73
C ARG A 220 -1.43 7.22 -15.43
N LEU A 221 -1.15 7.74 -16.61
CA LEU A 221 0.12 7.45 -17.28
C LEU A 221 1.23 8.28 -16.63
N PRO A 222 2.38 7.67 -16.26
CA PRO A 222 3.50 8.41 -15.75
C PRO A 222 3.93 9.52 -16.71
N THR A 223 4.09 10.72 -16.20
CA THR A 223 4.57 11.86 -16.97
C THR A 223 6.03 11.66 -17.38
N ARG A 224 6.47 12.34 -18.44
CA ARG A 224 7.90 12.31 -18.82
C ARG A 224 8.74 12.90 -17.70
N PHE A 225 9.79 12.20 -17.35
CA PHE A 225 10.72 12.61 -16.32
C PHE A 225 12.16 12.57 -16.87
N SER A 226 12.91 13.62 -16.62
CA SER A 226 14.32 13.69 -16.93
C SER A 226 15.07 14.42 -15.84
N MET A 227 16.19 13.86 -15.43
CA MET A 227 17.16 14.45 -14.49
C MET A 227 18.49 14.78 -15.20
N ASP A 228 18.50 14.89 -16.51
CA ASP A 228 19.76 15.01 -17.27
C ASP A 228 20.57 16.25 -16.87
N LYS A 229 19.89 17.38 -16.59
CA LYS A 229 20.56 18.60 -16.11
C LYS A 229 21.19 18.40 -14.73
N GLN A 230 20.45 17.80 -13.80
CA GLN A 230 20.86 17.56 -12.42
C GLN A 230 22.04 16.58 -12.38
N ILE A 231 21.94 15.50 -13.14
CA ILE A 231 23.01 14.49 -13.26
C ILE A 231 24.25 15.07 -13.92
N GLY A 232 24.09 15.87 -14.99
CA GLY A 232 25.22 16.55 -15.64
C GLY A 232 25.93 17.54 -14.70
N THR A 233 25.24 18.14 -13.74
CA THR A 233 25.87 18.97 -12.72
C THR A 233 26.66 18.12 -11.72
N LEU A 234 26.14 16.99 -11.28
CA LEU A 234 26.88 16.05 -10.43
C LEU A 234 28.11 15.47 -11.13
N GLU A 235 27.99 15.15 -12.41
CA GLU A 235 29.10 14.67 -13.23
C GLU A 235 30.25 15.69 -13.30
N LYS A 236 29.92 16.97 -13.48
CA LYS A 236 30.92 18.04 -13.48
C LYS A 236 31.65 18.15 -12.15
N ILE A 237 30.90 18.08 -11.03
CA ILE A 237 31.48 18.14 -9.68
C ILE A 237 32.38 16.90 -9.44
N ALA A 238 31.92 15.70 -9.83
CA ALA A 238 32.68 14.48 -9.69
C ALA A 238 34.00 14.54 -10.49
N ASN A 239 33.96 15.12 -11.69
CA ASN A 239 35.15 15.28 -12.56
C ASN A 239 36.09 16.40 -12.08
N GLN A 240 35.58 17.44 -11.43
CA GLN A 240 36.41 18.52 -10.85
C GLN A 240 37.18 18.07 -9.59
N HIS A 241 36.66 17.08 -8.89
CA HIS A 241 37.24 16.51 -7.66
C HIS A 241 37.39 14.99 -7.77
N PRO A 242 38.26 14.48 -8.65
CA PRO A 242 38.39 13.03 -8.91
C PRO A 242 38.88 12.26 -7.68
N ASP A 243 39.58 12.91 -6.78
CA ASP A 243 40.06 12.34 -5.50
C ASP A 243 38.97 12.26 -4.43
N ASN A 244 37.80 12.82 -4.70
CA ASN A 244 36.67 12.78 -3.76
C ASN A 244 35.71 11.63 -4.14
N PRO A 245 35.75 10.49 -3.42
CA PRO A 245 34.90 9.33 -3.73
C PRO A 245 33.41 9.62 -3.57
N VAL A 246 33.02 10.61 -2.77
CA VAL A 246 31.60 10.93 -2.52
C VAL A 246 30.96 11.58 -3.73
N GLY A 247 31.67 12.46 -4.44
CA GLY A 247 31.16 13.06 -5.68
C GLY A 247 30.86 12.00 -6.74
N GLN A 248 31.79 11.06 -6.95
CA GLN A 248 31.62 9.95 -7.87
C GLN A 248 30.51 8.99 -7.42
N PHE A 249 30.44 8.68 -6.12
CA PHE A 249 29.38 7.84 -5.55
C PHE A 249 28.00 8.48 -5.77
N CYS A 250 27.81 9.75 -5.45
CA CYS A 250 26.54 10.45 -5.64
C CYS A 250 26.14 10.51 -7.12
N TYR A 251 27.08 10.82 -8.03
CA TYR A 251 26.83 10.81 -9.46
C TYR A 251 26.35 9.45 -9.95
N TRP A 252 27.06 8.40 -9.59
CA TRP A 252 26.72 7.04 -10.01
C TRP A 252 25.37 6.58 -9.42
N HIS A 253 25.12 6.92 -8.16
CA HIS A 253 23.92 6.55 -7.44
C HIS A 253 22.67 7.24 -8.00
N PHE A 254 22.69 8.57 -8.15
CA PHE A 254 21.57 9.29 -8.75
C PHE A 254 21.37 8.94 -10.22
N SER A 255 22.43 8.61 -10.96
CA SER A 255 22.32 8.14 -12.34
C SER A 255 21.58 6.82 -12.45
N ARG A 256 21.79 5.90 -11.50
CA ARG A 256 21.04 4.64 -11.43
C ARG A 256 19.57 4.86 -11.09
N ILE A 257 19.29 5.64 -10.06
CA ILE A 257 17.91 5.99 -9.69
C ILE A 257 17.19 6.65 -10.88
N ALA A 258 17.81 7.61 -11.53
CA ALA A 258 17.24 8.28 -12.70
C ALA A 258 16.98 7.32 -13.87
N ARG A 259 17.84 6.32 -14.06
CA ARG A 259 17.64 5.28 -15.07
C ARG A 259 16.38 4.48 -14.80
N VAL A 260 16.18 4.00 -13.57
CA VAL A 260 14.97 3.27 -13.16
C VAL A 260 13.73 4.16 -13.39
N LEU A 261 13.75 5.41 -12.92
CA LEU A 261 12.63 6.34 -13.07
C LEU A 261 12.32 6.70 -14.53
N ARG A 262 13.30 6.65 -15.43
CA ARG A 262 13.13 6.92 -16.87
C ARG A 262 12.48 5.77 -17.61
N THR A 263 12.74 4.52 -17.22
CA THR A 263 12.24 3.31 -17.91
C THR A 263 10.76 3.06 -17.67
N GLN A 264 10.16 3.66 -16.65
CA GLN A 264 8.76 3.43 -16.27
C GLN A 264 7.75 3.78 -17.38
N ARG A 265 7.88 4.95 -18.01
CA ARG A 265 6.88 5.44 -18.98
C ARG A 265 6.70 4.56 -20.23
N PRO A 266 7.75 4.15 -20.95
CA PRO A 266 7.58 3.36 -22.16
C PRO A 266 6.93 1.99 -21.89
N LEU A 267 7.19 1.40 -20.72
CA LEU A 267 6.61 0.14 -20.32
C LEU A 267 5.11 0.29 -20.02
N TYR A 268 4.71 1.31 -19.27
CA TYR A 268 3.30 1.62 -18.99
C TYR A 268 2.51 2.00 -20.25
N ALA A 269 3.09 2.80 -21.14
CA ALA A 269 2.45 3.19 -22.40
C ALA A 269 2.21 1.99 -23.32
N ARG A 270 3.15 1.05 -23.39
CA ARG A 270 3.02 -0.18 -24.20
C ARG A 270 1.87 -1.06 -23.71
N ASP A 271 1.73 -1.21 -22.41
CA ASP A 271 0.66 -2.04 -21.82
C ASP A 271 -0.73 -1.39 -22.00
N LEU A 272 -0.83 -0.08 -21.92
CA LEU A 272 -2.07 0.66 -22.19
C LEU A 272 -2.50 0.58 -23.66
N MET A 273 -1.57 0.67 -24.57
CA MET A 273 -1.87 0.51 -26.02
C MET A 273 -2.33 -0.90 -26.33
N ALA A 274 -1.72 -1.92 -25.73
CA ALA A 274 -2.12 -3.31 -25.87
C ALA A 274 -3.53 -3.57 -25.29
N ASP A 275 -3.89 -2.92 -24.19
CA ASP A 275 -5.23 -3.03 -23.59
C ASP A 275 -6.29 -2.30 -24.42
N LYS A 276 -5.97 -1.12 -24.95
CA LYS A 276 -6.85 -0.37 -25.86
C LYS A 276 -7.13 -1.13 -27.15
N GLN A 277 -6.14 -1.80 -27.72
CA GLN A 277 -6.33 -2.65 -28.90
C GLN A 277 -7.19 -3.87 -28.63
N ARG A 278 -7.15 -4.45 -27.41
CA ARG A 278 -8.00 -5.59 -27.05
C ARG A 278 -9.46 -5.19 -26.79
N ARG A 279 -9.73 -3.97 -26.32
CA ARG A 279 -11.11 -3.48 -26.06
C ARG A 279 -11.82 -2.98 -27.32
N LEU A 280 -11.09 -2.63 -28.37
CA LEU A 280 -11.66 -2.14 -29.63
C LEU A 280 -12.51 -3.15 -30.43
N PRO A 281 -12.31 -4.48 -30.38
CA PRO A 281 -13.14 -5.40 -31.20
C PRO A 281 -14.55 -5.67 -30.66
N LEU A 282 -14.92 -5.18 -29.47
CA LEU A 282 -16.28 -5.38 -28.93
C LEU A 282 -17.31 -4.39 -29.47
N ILE A 283 -16.90 -3.23 -29.92
CA ILE A 283 -17.80 -2.18 -30.43
C ILE A 283 -18.37 -2.51 -31.83
N PRO A 284 -17.59 -2.99 -32.81
CA PRO A 284 -18.15 -3.37 -34.10
C PRO A 284 -19.05 -4.64 -34.06
N ALA A 285 -18.76 -5.58 -33.15
CA ALA A 285 -19.60 -6.76 -32.99
C ALA A 285 -21.00 -6.43 -32.44
N LEU A 286 -21.10 -5.45 -31.52
CA LEU A 286 -22.38 -4.96 -31.01
C LEU A 286 -23.19 -4.17 -32.06
N LYS A 287 -22.52 -3.50 -32.98
CA LYS A 287 -23.20 -2.73 -34.05
C LYS A 287 -23.86 -3.65 -35.10
N ASN A 288 -23.29 -4.84 -35.32
CA ASN A 288 -23.85 -5.85 -36.23
C ASN A 288 -24.97 -6.69 -35.61
N TYR A 289 -25.18 -6.62 -34.29
CA TYR A 289 -26.30 -7.28 -33.60
C TYR A 289 -27.53 -6.37 -33.43
N LEU A 290 -27.38 -5.07 -33.66
CA LEU A 290 -28.43 -4.06 -33.50
C LEU A 290 -28.92 -3.46 -34.84
N SER A 291 -28.42 -3.96 -35.96
CA SER A 291 -28.92 -3.72 -37.30
C SER A 291 -29.62 -4.97 -37.81
#